data_a7ce7243c8987ad55c09a15777b68e05
#
_entry.id   a7ce7243c8987ad55c09a15777b68e05
#
_cell.length_a   1.000
_cell.length_b   1.000
_cell.length_c   1.000
_cell.angle_alpha   90.00
_cell.angle_beta   90.00
_cell.angle_gamma   90.00
#
_symmetry.space_group_name_H-M   'P 1'
#
loop_
_entity.id
_entity.type
_entity.pdbx_description
1 polymer ?
#
loop_
_entity_poly.entity_id
_entity_poly.type
_entity_poly.pdbx_seq_one_letter_code
_entity_poly.pdbx_strand_id
1 'polypeptide(L)'
;QDSLKKIATERFDYLSIPTVEADQLETLLTWVKSYRENKYKKMKIVMPGYDGDYEGVINFSNKYIKTATKTYTPAEYTARIAGLIAGTPLTISATYAPLNEVIDCDKYDLDENDEKVNNGEFFIWYDGTKYKMSRAVNSLVTTTQGKQEGYQTIKIVDIMDMIYDDIRTTAQDSYIGKYANTYDNKCLLITAITGYLKELEGE
;
A
#
# COMPACT_ATOMS: atom_id res chain seq x y z
N GLN A 1 -0.68 -17.33 14.76
CA GLN A 1 -2.09 -17.04 14.38
C GLN A 1 -2.78 -16.08 15.37
N ASP A 2 -2.54 -16.18 16.68
CA ASP A 2 -3.20 -15.32 17.67
C ASP A 2 -2.73 -13.86 17.62
N SER A 3 -1.48 -13.61 17.24
CA SER A 3 -0.95 -12.25 17.08
C SER A 3 -1.63 -11.50 15.91
N LEU A 4 -1.84 -12.17 14.78
CA LEU A 4 -2.54 -11.60 13.62
C LEU A 4 -4.01 -11.29 13.93
N LYS A 5 -4.67 -12.11 14.77
CA LYS A 5 -6.04 -11.82 15.22
C LYS A 5 -6.11 -10.55 16.08
N LYS A 6 -5.13 -10.34 16.97
CA LYS A 6 -5.05 -9.11 17.78
C LYS A 6 -4.82 -7.87 16.93
N ILE A 7 -3.85 -7.93 16.00
CA ILE A 7 -3.59 -6.83 15.06
C ILE A 7 -4.83 -6.51 14.22
N ALA A 8 -5.60 -7.52 13.85
CA ALA A 8 -6.83 -7.33 13.06
C ALA A 8 -7.95 -6.58 13.78
N THR A 9 -7.89 -6.38 15.10
CA THR A 9 -8.88 -5.55 15.83
C THR A 9 -8.57 -4.06 15.71
N GLU A 10 -7.32 -3.71 15.42
CA GLU A 10 -6.87 -2.33 15.27
C GLU A 10 -7.13 -1.79 13.85
N ARG A 11 -7.25 -0.48 13.72
CA ARG A 11 -7.28 0.21 12.42
C ARG A 11 -5.88 0.67 12.05
N PHE A 12 -5.40 0.25 10.91
CA PHE A 12 -4.12 0.68 10.34
C PHE A 12 -4.15 0.54 8.82
N ASP A 13 -3.37 1.33 8.12
CA ASP A 13 -3.29 1.33 6.66
C ASP A 13 -2.13 0.45 6.17
N TYR A 14 -1.01 0.47 6.90
CA TYR A 14 0.19 -0.26 6.54
C TYR A 14 0.67 -1.16 7.67
N LEU A 15 1.02 -2.40 7.33
CA LEU A 15 1.65 -3.37 8.22
C LEU A 15 3.08 -3.65 7.77
N SER A 16 3.97 -3.74 8.72
CA SER A 16 5.33 -4.24 8.53
C SER A 16 5.67 -5.21 9.66
N ILE A 17 6.37 -6.28 9.34
CA ILE A 17 6.84 -7.28 10.31
C ILE A 17 8.35 -7.44 10.11
N PRO A 18 9.18 -6.68 10.86
CA PRO A 18 10.64 -6.67 10.68
C PRO A 18 11.35 -8.00 10.95
N THR A 19 10.66 -8.92 11.60
CA THR A 19 11.16 -10.27 11.97
C THR A 19 10.51 -11.39 11.18
N VAL A 20 9.89 -11.05 10.03
CA VAL A 20 9.22 -12.06 9.20
C VAL A 20 10.22 -13.01 8.58
N GLU A 21 9.91 -14.30 8.65
CA GLU A 21 10.66 -15.37 8.00
C GLU A 21 10.03 -15.70 6.63
N ALA A 22 10.85 -16.23 5.72
CA ALA A 22 10.43 -16.49 4.35
C ALA A 22 9.22 -17.46 4.24
N ASP A 23 9.14 -18.44 5.12
CA ASP A 23 8.05 -19.42 5.18
C ASP A 23 6.69 -18.83 5.65
N GLN A 24 6.72 -17.63 6.23
CA GLN A 24 5.53 -16.93 6.73
C GLN A 24 4.88 -16.00 5.68
N LEU A 25 5.60 -15.64 4.63
CA LEU A 25 5.16 -14.64 3.65
C LEU A 25 3.86 -15.03 2.94
N GLU A 26 3.74 -16.30 2.52
CA GLU A 26 2.51 -16.82 1.89
C GLU A 26 1.30 -16.78 2.84
N THR A 27 1.52 -17.09 4.11
CA THR A 27 0.48 -17.00 5.15
C THR A 27 0.01 -15.55 5.34
N LEU A 28 0.94 -14.60 5.32
CA LEU A 28 0.64 -13.18 5.42
C LEU A 28 -0.12 -12.66 4.18
N LEU A 29 0.27 -13.08 2.98
CA LEU A 29 -0.47 -12.77 1.74
C LEU A 29 -1.92 -13.23 1.84
N THR A 30 -2.12 -14.51 2.20
CA THR A 30 -3.46 -15.11 2.34
C THR A 30 -4.28 -14.36 3.39
N TRP A 31 -3.66 -13.96 4.50
CA TRP A 31 -4.31 -13.20 5.56
C TRP A 31 -4.72 -11.81 5.06
N VAL A 32 -3.84 -11.05 4.40
CA VAL A 32 -4.15 -9.73 3.84
C VAL A 32 -5.27 -9.83 2.81
N LYS A 33 -5.19 -10.77 1.86
CA LYS A 33 -6.26 -11.01 0.87
C LYS A 33 -7.61 -11.26 1.56
N SER A 34 -7.65 -12.16 2.54
CA SER A 34 -8.88 -12.47 3.28
C SER A 34 -9.48 -11.25 3.99
N TYR A 35 -8.64 -10.39 4.57
CA TYR A 35 -9.13 -9.19 5.25
C TYR A 35 -9.59 -8.11 4.28
N ARG A 36 -8.89 -7.88 3.17
CA ARG A 36 -9.27 -6.90 2.16
C ARG A 36 -10.54 -7.31 1.40
N GLU A 37 -10.67 -8.58 1.02
CA GLU A 37 -11.74 -9.07 0.15
C GLU A 37 -12.99 -9.51 0.93
N ASN A 38 -12.82 -10.23 2.04
CA ASN A 38 -13.94 -10.84 2.77
C ASN A 38 -14.38 -10.06 4.01
N LYS A 39 -13.45 -9.28 4.63
CA LYS A 39 -13.75 -8.54 5.86
C LYS A 39 -13.76 -7.03 5.65
N TYR A 40 -13.52 -6.59 4.42
CA TYR A 40 -13.61 -5.20 4.00
C TYR A 40 -12.69 -4.24 4.79
N LYS A 41 -11.54 -4.74 5.28
CA LYS A 41 -10.48 -3.93 5.90
C LYS A 41 -9.40 -3.64 4.87
N LYS A 42 -9.28 -2.39 4.46
CA LYS A 42 -8.40 -1.94 3.37
C LYS A 42 -6.96 -1.67 3.87
N MET A 43 -6.33 -2.68 4.45
CA MET A 43 -4.94 -2.61 4.88
C MET A 43 -3.97 -3.17 3.83
N LYS A 44 -2.72 -2.72 3.89
CA LYS A 44 -1.63 -3.14 3.03
C LYS A 44 -0.45 -3.64 3.87
N ILE A 45 0.42 -4.44 3.27
CA ILE A 45 1.62 -4.96 3.95
C ILE A 45 2.86 -4.74 3.10
N VAL A 46 3.95 -4.33 3.73
CA VAL A 46 5.28 -4.27 3.11
C VAL A 46 6.02 -5.56 3.42
N MET A 47 6.36 -6.31 2.38
CA MET A 47 7.05 -7.60 2.48
C MET A 47 8.44 -7.55 1.87
N PRO A 48 9.43 -8.23 2.45
CA PRO A 48 10.79 -8.27 1.93
C PRO A 48 10.89 -9.28 0.77
N GLY A 49 11.15 -8.79 -0.45
CA GLY A 49 11.45 -9.64 -1.60
C GLY A 49 10.39 -10.69 -1.93
N TYR A 50 9.10 -10.34 -1.79
CA TYR A 50 8.00 -11.28 -2.01
C TYR A 50 7.06 -10.82 -3.13
N ASP A 51 7.02 -11.59 -4.20
CA ASP A 51 6.11 -11.40 -5.32
C ASP A 51 4.73 -12.01 -5.02
N GLY A 52 3.82 -11.16 -4.52
CA GLY A 52 2.48 -11.58 -4.13
C GLY A 52 1.42 -11.44 -5.22
N ASP A 53 1.75 -10.80 -6.35
CA ASP A 53 0.82 -10.42 -7.43
C ASP A 53 -0.53 -9.90 -6.88
N TYR A 54 -0.45 -8.90 -5.99
CA TYR A 54 -1.60 -8.36 -5.28
C TYR A 54 -1.41 -6.91 -4.87
N GLU A 55 -2.42 -6.06 -5.11
CA GLU A 55 -2.36 -4.62 -4.82
C GLU A 55 -2.19 -4.26 -3.34
N GLY A 56 -2.56 -5.17 -2.45
CA GLY A 56 -2.40 -5.01 -1.00
C GLY A 56 -1.00 -5.38 -0.47
N VAL A 57 -0.07 -5.80 -1.35
CA VAL A 57 1.30 -6.16 -1.00
C VAL A 57 2.27 -5.21 -1.68
N ILE A 58 3.24 -4.71 -0.93
CA ILE A 58 4.36 -3.94 -1.44
C ILE A 58 5.60 -4.80 -1.32
N ASN A 59 6.16 -5.19 -2.47
CA ASN A 59 7.35 -6.02 -2.56
C ASN A 59 8.61 -5.17 -2.45
N PHE A 60 9.19 -5.08 -1.25
CA PHE A 60 10.45 -4.38 -1.02
C PHE A 60 11.65 -5.28 -1.30
N SER A 61 12.35 -5.08 -2.42
CA SER A 61 13.24 -6.08 -3.03
C SER A 61 14.73 -5.81 -2.89
N ASN A 62 15.20 -4.81 -2.13
CA ASN A 62 16.63 -4.66 -1.86
C ASN A 62 17.18 -5.84 -1.06
N LYS A 63 18.45 -6.19 -1.28
CA LYS A 63 19.13 -7.27 -0.55
C LYS A 63 19.75 -6.79 0.77
N TYR A 64 20.21 -5.55 0.81
CA TYR A 64 20.73 -4.90 2.00
C TYR A 64 20.56 -3.38 1.92
N ILE A 65 20.49 -2.72 3.05
CA ILE A 65 20.44 -1.26 3.16
C ILE A 65 21.44 -0.83 4.24
N LYS A 66 22.43 -0.04 3.85
CA LYS A 66 23.45 0.48 4.75
C LYS A 66 23.17 1.93 5.10
N THR A 67 23.14 2.24 6.38
CA THR A 67 23.07 3.59 6.93
C THR A 67 24.36 3.92 7.68
N ALA A 68 24.49 5.12 8.20
CA ALA A 68 25.65 5.52 8.98
C ALA A 68 25.85 4.67 10.27
N THR A 69 24.77 4.09 10.78
CA THR A 69 24.78 3.37 12.07
C THR A 69 24.78 1.84 11.93
N LYS A 70 24.12 1.32 10.89
CA LYS A 70 23.88 -0.13 10.75
C LYS A 70 23.62 -0.51 9.29
N THR A 71 23.91 -1.77 8.96
CA THR A 71 23.39 -2.42 7.75
C THR A 71 22.15 -3.21 8.12
N TYR A 72 21.04 -2.91 7.45
CA TYR A 72 19.74 -3.54 7.67
C TYR A 72 19.50 -4.65 6.64
N THR A 73 18.82 -5.70 7.09
CA THR A 73 18.18 -6.64 6.17
C THR A 73 16.94 -6.02 5.54
N PRO A 74 16.46 -6.52 4.39
CA PRO A 74 15.19 -6.05 3.80
C PRO A 74 14.03 -6.09 4.80
N ALA A 75 13.89 -7.19 5.54
CA ALA A 75 12.81 -7.37 6.53
C ALA A 75 12.85 -6.28 7.61
N GLU A 76 14.00 -5.98 8.18
CA GLU A 76 14.16 -4.93 9.20
C GLU A 76 13.81 -3.53 8.64
N TYR A 77 14.07 -3.29 7.35
CA TYR A 77 13.85 -1.98 6.73
C TYR A 77 12.41 -1.78 6.23
N THR A 78 11.60 -2.83 6.12
CA THR A 78 10.18 -2.72 5.71
C THR A 78 9.39 -1.73 6.57
N ALA A 79 9.70 -1.62 7.86
CA ALA A 79 9.04 -0.66 8.76
C ALA A 79 9.32 0.80 8.34
N ARG A 80 10.55 1.09 7.89
CA ARG A 80 10.92 2.43 7.38
C ARG A 80 10.19 2.74 6.07
N ILE A 81 10.05 1.73 5.19
CA ILE A 81 9.32 1.87 3.93
C ILE A 81 7.82 2.07 4.18
N ALA A 82 7.22 1.28 5.08
CA ALA A 82 5.82 1.46 5.48
C ALA A 82 5.57 2.88 6.03
N GLY A 83 6.46 3.37 6.89
CA GLY A 83 6.39 4.72 7.43
C GLY A 83 6.59 5.82 6.38
N LEU A 84 7.43 5.59 5.35
CA LEU A 84 7.61 6.53 4.25
C LEU A 84 6.32 6.65 3.43
N ILE A 85 5.70 5.53 3.06
CA ILE A 85 4.48 5.54 2.26
C ILE A 85 3.33 6.16 3.07
N ALA A 86 3.11 5.69 4.29
CA ALA A 86 2.06 6.21 5.18
C ALA A 86 2.21 7.71 5.51
N GLY A 87 3.44 8.22 5.54
CA GLY A 87 3.73 9.64 5.76
C GLY A 87 3.71 10.50 4.50
N THR A 88 3.54 9.90 3.31
CA THR A 88 3.46 10.63 2.05
C THR A 88 2.02 11.12 1.83
N PRO A 89 1.78 12.44 1.71
CA PRO A 89 0.45 12.97 1.43
C PRO A 89 -0.14 12.38 0.14
N LEU A 90 -1.45 12.13 0.12
CA LEU A 90 -2.15 11.56 -1.06
C LEU A 90 -2.11 12.48 -2.30
N THR A 91 -1.76 13.74 -2.16
CA THR A 91 -1.55 14.68 -3.28
C THR A 91 -0.27 14.40 -4.08
N ILE A 92 0.72 13.74 -3.48
CA ILE A 92 2.01 13.39 -4.12
C ILE A 92 2.25 11.89 -4.11
N SER A 93 3.31 11.43 -4.78
CA SER A 93 3.70 10.01 -4.82
C SER A 93 5.00 9.78 -4.04
N ALA A 94 5.15 8.59 -3.46
CA ALA A 94 6.42 8.12 -2.89
C ALA A 94 7.48 7.82 -3.98
N THR A 95 7.14 7.94 -5.25
CA THR A 95 8.08 7.80 -6.37
C THR A 95 9.22 8.80 -6.22
N TYR A 96 10.46 8.31 -6.28
CA TYR A 96 11.69 9.08 -6.14
C TYR A 96 11.84 9.82 -4.79
N ALA A 97 11.10 9.41 -3.76
CA ALA A 97 11.27 9.96 -2.42
C ALA A 97 12.72 9.77 -1.94
N PRO A 98 13.41 10.84 -1.49
CA PRO A 98 14.81 10.77 -1.10
C PRO A 98 14.97 10.03 0.24
N LEU A 99 16.05 9.27 0.37
CA LEU A 99 16.45 8.55 1.57
C LEU A 99 17.83 9.03 2.01
N ASN A 100 17.88 10.17 2.69
CA ASN A 100 19.12 10.84 3.06
C ASN A 100 19.95 10.04 4.08
N GLU A 101 19.33 9.10 4.79
CA GLU A 101 19.97 8.22 5.76
C GLU A 101 20.72 7.03 5.12
N VAL A 102 20.43 6.72 3.86
CA VAL A 102 21.04 5.59 3.14
C VAL A 102 22.36 6.04 2.53
N ILE A 103 23.42 5.28 2.81
CA ILE A 103 24.76 5.52 2.28
C ILE A 103 25.22 4.47 1.28
N ASP A 104 24.58 3.28 1.30
CA ASP A 104 24.83 2.22 0.32
C ASP A 104 23.67 1.22 0.27
N CYS A 105 23.40 0.68 -0.92
CA CYS A 105 22.47 -0.44 -1.15
C CYS A 105 22.82 -1.12 -2.48
N ASP A 106 22.04 -2.13 -2.87
CA ASP A 106 22.16 -2.73 -4.20
C ASP A 106 22.11 -1.67 -5.29
N LYS A 107 22.93 -1.84 -6.31
CA LYS A 107 22.99 -0.95 -7.47
C LYS A 107 22.50 -1.71 -8.69
N TYR A 108 21.61 -1.09 -9.41
CA TYR A 108 20.99 -1.61 -10.61
C TYR A 108 21.25 -0.66 -11.77
N ASP A 109 21.42 -1.15 -12.96
CA ASP A 109 21.42 -0.33 -14.16
C ASP A 109 19.99 0.10 -14.55
N LEU A 110 19.85 0.87 -15.63
CA LEU A 110 18.53 1.40 -16.03
C LEU A 110 17.59 0.29 -16.51
N ASP A 111 18.11 -0.69 -17.24
CA ASP A 111 17.30 -1.79 -17.77
C ASP A 111 16.83 -2.71 -16.63
N GLU A 112 17.71 -3.01 -15.68
CA GLU A 112 17.36 -3.75 -14.45
C GLU A 112 16.32 -3.00 -13.60
N ASN A 113 16.44 -1.67 -13.48
CA ASN A 113 15.46 -0.85 -12.76
C ASN A 113 14.07 -0.94 -13.41
N ASP A 114 14.00 -0.83 -14.73
CA ASP A 114 12.74 -0.90 -15.45
C ASP A 114 12.12 -2.31 -15.37
N GLU A 115 12.93 -3.36 -15.47
CA GLU A 115 12.47 -4.74 -15.31
C GLU A 115 11.90 -4.97 -13.90
N LYS A 116 12.59 -4.54 -12.86
CA LYS A 116 12.14 -4.65 -11.46
C LYS A 116 10.82 -3.90 -11.22
N VAL A 117 10.68 -2.69 -11.74
CA VAL A 117 9.43 -1.91 -11.63
C VAL A 117 8.29 -2.65 -12.35
N ASN A 118 8.53 -3.19 -13.54
CA ASN A 118 7.54 -3.95 -14.30
C ASN A 118 7.14 -5.26 -13.60
N ASN A 119 8.03 -5.82 -12.81
CA ASN A 119 7.77 -6.99 -11.95
C ASN A 119 7.10 -6.63 -10.61
N GLY A 120 6.64 -5.38 -10.43
CA GLY A 120 5.94 -4.96 -9.22
C GLY A 120 6.86 -4.81 -8.00
N GLU A 121 8.14 -4.54 -8.20
CA GLU A 121 9.11 -4.37 -7.13
C GLU A 121 9.27 -2.89 -6.75
N PHE A 122 9.30 -2.62 -5.45
CA PHE A 122 9.54 -1.30 -4.88
C PHE A 122 10.85 -1.33 -4.11
N PHE A 123 11.84 -0.55 -4.52
CA PHE A 123 13.21 -0.65 -4.02
C PHE A 123 13.90 0.70 -3.96
N ILE A 124 15.03 0.74 -3.25
CA ILE A 124 15.93 1.88 -3.18
C ILE A 124 16.97 1.73 -4.29
N TRP A 125 17.23 2.79 -5.02
CA TRP A 125 18.26 2.83 -6.03
C TRP A 125 19.13 4.10 -5.94
N TYR A 126 20.31 4.06 -6.52
CA TYR A 126 21.26 5.17 -6.58
C TYR A 126 21.22 5.83 -7.96
N ASP A 127 20.91 7.13 -8.02
CA ASP A 127 20.80 7.87 -9.28
C ASP A 127 22.11 8.49 -9.77
N GLY A 128 23.23 8.13 -9.15
CA GLY A 128 24.55 8.73 -9.41
C GLY A 128 24.92 9.82 -8.41
N THR A 129 23.96 10.38 -7.67
CA THR A 129 24.18 11.44 -6.68
C THR A 129 23.60 11.11 -5.31
N LYS A 130 22.44 10.48 -5.24
CA LYS A 130 21.73 10.17 -4.00
C LYS A 130 20.91 8.89 -4.10
N TYR A 131 20.58 8.36 -2.92
CA TYR A 131 19.66 7.21 -2.78
C TYR A 131 18.22 7.69 -2.69
N LYS A 132 17.35 7.08 -3.44
CA LYS A 132 15.92 7.38 -3.48
C LYS A 132 15.10 6.14 -3.79
N MET A 133 13.80 6.21 -3.53
CA MET A 133 12.88 5.15 -3.91
C MET A 133 12.75 5.04 -5.43
N SER A 134 12.47 3.85 -5.92
CA SER A 134 12.04 3.60 -7.30
C SER A 134 10.66 4.19 -7.58
N ARG A 135 10.08 3.86 -8.71
CA ARG A 135 8.66 4.13 -8.99
C ARG A 135 7.79 3.40 -7.97
N ALA A 136 6.83 4.12 -7.37
CA ALA A 136 5.98 3.62 -6.30
C ALA A 136 4.89 2.67 -6.84
N VAL A 137 5.29 1.43 -7.08
CA VAL A 137 4.43 0.32 -7.51
C VAL A 137 4.23 -0.68 -6.37
N ASN A 138 3.09 -1.37 -6.38
CA ASN A 138 2.84 -2.53 -5.52
C ASN A 138 3.16 -3.83 -6.29
N SER A 139 2.96 -4.99 -5.67
CA SER A 139 3.33 -6.27 -6.26
C SER A 139 2.35 -6.80 -7.33
N LEU A 140 1.28 -6.06 -7.66
CA LEU A 140 0.34 -6.47 -8.70
C LEU A 140 0.98 -6.35 -10.08
N VAL A 141 1.09 -7.44 -10.80
CA VAL A 141 1.59 -7.51 -12.18
C VAL A 141 0.50 -7.95 -13.15
N THR A 142 -0.30 -8.94 -12.74
CA THR A 142 -1.39 -9.48 -13.55
C THR A 142 -2.59 -8.55 -13.54
N THR A 143 -2.87 -7.91 -14.67
CA THR A 143 -4.05 -7.06 -14.83
C THR A 143 -5.27 -7.88 -15.25
N THR A 144 -6.45 -7.44 -14.82
CA THR A 144 -7.74 -8.04 -15.16
C THR A 144 -8.73 -6.95 -15.56
N GLN A 145 -9.90 -7.33 -16.07
CA GLN A 145 -10.95 -6.35 -16.41
C GLN A 145 -11.37 -5.47 -15.22
N GLY A 146 -11.28 -6.00 -13.98
CA GLY A 146 -11.62 -5.26 -12.75
C GLY A 146 -10.42 -4.58 -12.07
N LYS A 147 -9.19 -4.94 -12.44
CA LYS A 147 -7.94 -4.39 -11.89
C LYS A 147 -7.00 -4.06 -13.04
N GLN A 148 -7.14 -2.85 -13.55
CA GLN A 148 -6.31 -2.32 -14.66
C GLN A 148 -4.96 -1.81 -14.13
N GLU A 149 -4.08 -1.35 -15.01
CA GLU A 149 -2.72 -0.85 -14.69
C GLU A 149 -2.68 0.18 -13.56
N GLY A 150 -3.73 1.01 -13.40
CA GLY A 150 -3.82 1.96 -12.28
C GLY A 150 -3.67 1.31 -10.91
N TYR A 151 -4.17 0.08 -10.74
CA TYR A 151 -4.06 -0.67 -9.48
C TYR A 151 -2.62 -1.12 -9.14
N GLN A 152 -1.69 -1.04 -10.06
CA GLN A 152 -0.26 -1.31 -9.81
C GLN A 152 0.42 -0.15 -9.06
N THR A 153 -0.21 1.03 -9.01
CA THR A 153 0.35 2.23 -8.36
C THR A 153 -0.11 2.33 -6.91
N ILE A 154 0.83 2.41 -5.97
CA ILE A 154 0.56 2.51 -4.53
C ILE A 154 -0.40 3.65 -4.22
N LYS A 155 -0.13 4.87 -4.71
CA LYS A 155 -0.97 6.05 -4.48
C LYS A 155 -2.42 5.85 -4.93
N ILE A 156 -2.64 5.22 -6.09
CA ILE A 156 -3.99 5.00 -6.62
C ILE A 156 -4.76 4.04 -5.71
N VAL A 157 -4.12 2.98 -5.25
CA VAL A 157 -4.74 2.04 -4.29
C VAL A 157 -5.03 2.73 -2.97
N ASP A 158 -4.14 3.60 -2.48
CA ASP A 158 -4.37 4.37 -1.24
C ASP A 158 -5.59 5.29 -1.36
N ILE A 159 -5.72 6.00 -2.47
CA ILE A 159 -6.88 6.88 -2.73
C ILE A 159 -8.17 6.07 -2.80
N MET A 160 -8.15 4.93 -3.50
CA MET A 160 -9.33 4.07 -3.60
C MET A 160 -9.74 3.46 -2.25
N ASP A 161 -8.76 3.06 -1.44
CA ASP A 161 -8.99 2.53 -0.10
C ASP A 161 -9.55 3.63 0.83
N MET A 162 -9.04 4.87 0.75
CA MET A 162 -9.56 6.03 1.47
C MET A 162 -11.03 6.31 1.08
N ILE A 163 -11.32 6.43 -0.21
CA ILE A 163 -12.69 6.66 -0.71
C ILE A 163 -13.66 5.57 -0.21
N TYR A 164 -13.21 4.32 -0.26
CA TYR A 164 -14.00 3.20 0.23
C TYR A 164 -14.32 3.34 1.72
N ASP A 165 -13.32 3.63 2.56
CA ASP A 165 -13.48 3.75 3.99
C ASP A 165 -14.33 4.96 4.37
N ASP A 166 -14.18 6.10 3.70
CA ASP A 166 -14.96 7.31 3.94
C ASP A 166 -16.44 7.11 3.61
N ILE A 167 -16.74 6.55 2.44
CA ILE A 167 -18.13 6.25 2.05
C ILE A 167 -18.76 5.25 3.02
N ARG A 168 -18.02 4.18 3.37
CA ARG A 168 -18.52 3.15 4.27
C ARG A 168 -18.80 3.71 5.67
N THR A 169 -17.84 4.45 6.24
CA THR A 169 -17.96 5.03 7.58
C THR A 169 -19.10 6.03 7.63
N THR A 170 -19.18 6.94 6.65
CA THR A 170 -20.27 7.91 6.58
C THR A 170 -21.63 7.24 6.42
N ALA A 171 -21.73 6.21 5.58
CA ALA A 171 -22.98 5.47 5.43
C ALA A 171 -23.40 4.78 6.73
N GLN A 172 -22.46 4.17 7.46
CA GLN A 172 -22.74 3.50 8.73
C GLN A 172 -23.12 4.49 9.82
N ASP A 173 -22.41 5.60 9.95
CA ASP A 173 -22.58 6.55 11.04
C ASP A 173 -23.77 7.49 10.82
N SER A 174 -24.12 7.83 9.59
CA SER A 174 -25.09 8.88 9.31
C SER A 174 -26.37 8.39 8.62
N TYR A 175 -26.39 7.22 7.98
CA TYR A 175 -27.53 6.76 7.19
C TYR A 175 -28.10 5.42 7.65
N ILE A 176 -27.27 4.39 7.83
CA ILE A 176 -27.75 3.03 8.16
C ILE A 176 -28.30 3.02 9.58
N GLY A 177 -29.55 2.61 9.72
CA GLY A 177 -30.27 2.59 11.00
C GLY A 177 -30.72 3.97 11.52
N LYS A 178 -30.47 5.06 10.78
CA LYS A 178 -30.93 6.43 11.10
C LYS A 178 -32.15 6.82 10.28
N TYR A 179 -32.24 6.34 9.06
CA TYR A 179 -33.34 6.64 8.13
C TYR A 179 -34.07 5.38 7.69
N ALA A 180 -35.36 5.50 7.42
CA ALA A 180 -36.14 4.43 6.81
C ALA A 180 -35.62 4.10 5.40
N ASN A 181 -35.68 2.84 4.99
CA ASN A 181 -35.20 2.40 3.67
C ASN A 181 -36.21 2.75 2.56
N THR A 182 -36.45 4.05 2.35
CA THR A 182 -37.28 4.60 1.28
C THR A 182 -36.45 5.00 0.07
N TYR A 183 -37.10 5.16 -1.08
CA TYR A 183 -36.44 5.63 -2.30
C TYR A 183 -35.78 7.01 -2.08
N ASP A 184 -36.50 7.95 -1.45
CA ASP A 184 -35.99 9.30 -1.21
C ASP A 184 -34.74 9.31 -0.33
N ASN A 185 -34.70 8.49 0.73
CA ASN A 185 -33.53 8.39 1.59
C ASN A 185 -32.33 7.73 0.88
N LYS A 186 -32.55 6.80 -0.06
CA LYS A 186 -31.49 6.29 -0.94
C LYS A 186 -30.95 7.37 -1.86
N CYS A 187 -31.80 8.20 -2.42
CA CYS A 187 -31.41 9.33 -3.25
C CYS A 187 -30.56 10.35 -2.46
N LEU A 188 -30.88 10.60 -1.20
CA LEU A 188 -30.07 11.46 -0.33
C LEU A 188 -28.64 10.91 -0.14
N LEU A 189 -28.49 9.61 0.11
CA LEU A 189 -27.16 8.98 0.23
C LEU A 189 -26.38 9.04 -1.09
N ILE A 190 -27.04 8.76 -2.23
CA ILE A 190 -26.41 8.83 -3.56
C ILE A 190 -25.94 10.27 -3.84
N THR A 191 -26.75 11.27 -3.49
CA THR A 191 -26.41 12.69 -3.67
C THR A 191 -25.20 13.08 -2.83
N ALA A 192 -25.13 12.62 -1.56
CA ALA A 192 -24.00 12.86 -0.68
C ALA A 192 -22.71 12.21 -1.22
N ILE A 193 -22.76 10.95 -1.67
CA ILE A 193 -21.62 10.26 -2.29
C ILE A 193 -21.17 10.99 -3.56
N THR A 194 -22.11 11.39 -4.41
CA THR A 194 -21.79 12.12 -5.65
C THR A 194 -21.16 13.48 -5.35
N GLY A 195 -21.63 14.19 -4.33
CA GLY A 195 -21.03 15.44 -3.86
C GLY A 195 -19.58 15.25 -3.40
N TYR A 196 -19.35 14.27 -2.57
CA TYR A 196 -18.01 13.90 -2.08
C TYR A 196 -17.03 13.57 -3.24
N LEU A 197 -17.45 12.74 -4.19
CA LEU A 197 -16.60 12.39 -5.33
C LEU A 197 -16.28 13.59 -6.24
N LYS A 198 -17.23 14.54 -6.40
CA LYS A 198 -16.98 15.78 -7.14
C LYS A 198 -16.02 16.73 -6.43
N GLU A 199 -16.06 16.76 -5.10
CA GLU A 199 -15.13 17.54 -4.30
C GLU A 199 -13.70 17.01 -4.47
N LEU A 200 -13.51 15.68 -4.40
CA LEU A 200 -12.21 15.04 -4.66
C LEU A 200 -11.70 15.23 -6.10
N GLU A 201 -12.59 15.34 -7.09
CA GLU A 201 -12.20 15.62 -8.49
C GLU A 201 -11.67 17.04 -8.69
N GLY A 202 -12.05 17.96 -7.81
CA GLY A 202 -11.63 19.37 -7.85
C GLY A 202 -10.33 19.69 -7.10
N GLU A 203 -9.79 18.75 -6.34
CA GLU A 203 -8.51 18.87 -5.63
C GLU A 203 -7.32 18.26 -6.43
#